data_cfe2524f04fb84a63a552cda84709791
#
_entry.id   cfe2524f04fb84a63a552cda84709791
#
_cell.length_a   1.000
_cell.length_b   1.000
_cell.length_c   1.000
_cell.angle_alpha   90.00
_cell.angle_beta   90.00
_cell.angle_gamma   90.00
#
_symmetry.space_group_name_H-M   'P 1'
#
loop_
_entity.id
_entity.type
_entity.pdbx_description
1 polymer ?
#
loop_
_entity_poly.entity_id
_entity_poly.type
_entity_poly.pdbx_seq_one_letter_code
_entity_poly.pdbx_strand_id
1 'polypeptide(L)'
;MLRFTNCRLCDNGKLVTQDLYVDEVSGKIVSRPENPSGIRTIDLQGKIVAPGYIDIQNNGIYGLNFLALNSDSTENDVTQFKAFYKDCMAKYLATGVTALCPTVTSNFPEVYKKVVPVYKKSRSRYMADSLGAHLEGPFINQKKKGCHPVETFVDANETSFSETYGAQNLAENVAIVTAAPEISGVMREIQKLTETSDVVFSIGHTTLNQASCLKAVEKGATMVTHLYNAMPQPHHRDTGVVGLVTDPNAGHLPFFGLICDGVHVAPAMCVFAYRANPDKCVLVTDAMHLIGLPDGVYQWDKQRIVKKGPSLYLEGTDTLAGAATNLADCVKNLAKWAGISLAQAVKTVTN
;
A
#
# COMPACT_ATOMS: atom_id res chain seq x y z
N MET A 1 -26.53 -19.85 -5.84
CA MET A 1 -25.28 -19.99 -6.62
C MET A 1 -25.36 -19.14 -7.86
N LEU A 2 -24.28 -18.52 -8.28
CA LEU A 2 -24.20 -17.68 -9.44
C LEU A 2 -23.11 -18.20 -10.38
N ARG A 3 -23.37 -18.24 -11.68
CA ARG A 3 -22.42 -18.59 -12.74
C ARG A 3 -22.14 -17.39 -13.62
N PHE A 4 -20.89 -17.03 -13.78
CA PHE A 4 -20.44 -16.10 -14.82
C PHE A 4 -19.88 -16.92 -15.98
N THR A 5 -20.37 -16.65 -17.18
CA THR A 5 -19.98 -17.36 -18.40
C THR A 5 -19.46 -16.41 -19.46
N ASN A 6 -18.87 -16.95 -20.53
CA ASN A 6 -18.31 -16.18 -21.64
C ASN A 6 -17.35 -15.08 -21.12
N CYS A 7 -16.38 -15.48 -20.27
CA CYS A 7 -15.40 -14.59 -19.67
C CYS A 7 -14.00 -15.20 -19.72
N ARG A 8 -13.02 -14.32 -19.49
CA ARG A 8 -11.60 -14.67 -19.34
C ARG A 8 -11.18 -14.27 -17.93
N LEU A 9 -10.71 -15.24 -17.14
CA LEU A 9 -10.26 -14.99 -15.78
C LEU A 9 -8.77 -14.63 -15.74
N CYS A 10 -8.42 -13.59 -14.99
CA CYS A 10 -7.03 -13.38 -14.58
C CYS A 10 -6.70 -14.39 -13.47
N ASP A 11 -5.88 -15.38 -13.80
CA ASP A 11 -5.44 -16.41 -12.89
C ASP A 11 -3.92 -16.53 -12.93
N ASN A 12 -3.26 -16.16 -11.83
CA ASN A 12 -1.81 -16.22 -11.61
C ASN A 12 -1.00 -15.75 -12.84
N GLY A 13 -1.31 -14.55 -13.33
CA GLY A 13 -0.62 -13.91 -14.46
C GLY A 13 -1.01 -14.44 -15.85
N LYS A 14 -2.04 -15.27 -15.97
CA LYS A 14 -2.57 -15.80 -17.23
C LYS A 14 -4.03 -15.44 -17.41
N LEU A 15 -4.49 -15.35 -18.67
CA LEU A 15 -5.90 -15.28 -19.01
C LEU A 15 -6.41 -16.69 -19.34
N VAL A 16 -7.38 -17.17 -18.55
CA VAL A 16 -7.97 -18.50 -18.70
C VAL A 16 -9.45 -18.33 -19.10
N THR A 17 -9.85 -18.93 -20.23
CA THR A 17 -11.26 -18.94 -20.64
C THR A 17 -11.99 -20.05 -19.91
N GLN A 18 -12.78 -19.70 -18.93
CA GLN A 18 -13.63 -20.64 -18.17
C GLN A 18 -14.74 -19.91 -17.45
N ASP A 19 -15.79 -20.65 -17.08
CA ASP A 19 -16.85 -20.13 -16.23
C ASP A 19 -16.37 -19.96 -14.78
N LEU A 20 -16.91 -18.94 -14.10
CA LEU A 20 -16.69 -18.69 -12.69
C LEU A 20 -17.98 -18.98 -11.91
N TYR A 21 -17.87 -19.83 -10.89
CA TYR A 21 -18.99 -20.16 -10.01
C TYR A 21 -18.79 -19.54 -8.64
N VAL A 22 -19.84 -18.87 -8.14
CA VAL A 22 -19.83 -18.20 -6.83
C VAL A 22 -21.00 -18.68 -6.00
N ASP A 23 -20.73 -19.12 -4.79
CA ASP A 23 -21.78 -19.35 -3.80
C ASP A 23 -22.21 -17.99 -3.20
N GLU A 24 -23.45 -17.59 -3.46
CA GLU A 24 -23.96 -16.27 -3.04
C GLU A 24 -24.15 -16.15 -1.52
N VAL A 25 -24.26 -17.28 -0.82
CA VAL A 25 -24.40 -17.28 0.65
C VAL A 25 -23.06 -17.03 1.33
N SER A 26 -22.06 -17.82 0.98
CA SER A 26 -20.71 -17.67 1.55
C SER A 26 -19.88 -16.58 0.88
N GLY A 27 -20.25 -16.13 -0.34
CA GLY A 27 -19.48 -15.21 -1.17
C GLY A 27 -18.19 -15.82 -1.71
N LYS A 28 -18.03 -17.13 -1.70
CA LYS A 28 -16.82 -17.83 -2.14
C LYS A 28 -16.91 -18.31 -3.57
N ILE A 29 -15.76 -18.27 -4.28
CA ILE A 29 -15.58 -18.98 -5.53
C ILE A 29 -15.58 -20.49 -5.21
N VAL A 30 -16.35 -21.25 -5.99
CA VAL A 30 -16.49 -22.69 -5.82
C VAL A 30 -16.25 -23.43 -7.13
N SER A 31 -15.96 -24.72 -7.05
CA SER A 31 -15.85 -25.57 -8.23
C SER A 31 -17.18 -25.68 -8.98
N ARG A 32 -17.10 -26.01 -10.26
CA ARG A 32 -18.31 -26.30 -11.06
C ARG A 32 -19.12 -27.40 -10.37
N PRO A 33 -20.42 -27.17 -10.09
CA PRO A 33 -21.27 -28.20 -9.51
C PRO A 33 -21.54 -29.33 -10.51
N GLU A 34 -21.79 -30.54 -10.01
CA GLU A 34 -22.11 -31.70 -10.84
C GLU A 34 -23.38 -31.48 -11.67
N ASN A 35 -24.41 -30.87 -11.07
CA ASN A 35 -25.63 -30.45 -11.78
C ASN A 35 -25.75 -28.92 -11.84
N PRO A 36 -25.38 -28.31 -12.98
CA PRO A 36 -25.44 -26.86 -13.15
C PRO A 36 -26.84 -26.35 -13.57
N SER A 37 -27.87 -27.21 -13.68
CA SER A 37 -29.21 -26.78 -14.07
C SER A 37 -29.85 -25.86 -13.02
N GLY A 38 -30.54 -24.82 -13.47
CA GLY A 38 -31.22 -23.85 -12.59
C GLY A 38 -30.31 -22.81 -11.92
N ILE A 39 -28.99 -22.81 -12.20
CA ILE A 39 -28.06 -21.80 -11.69
C ILE A 39 -28.30 -20.48 -12.42
N ARG A 40 -28.49 -19.40 -11.67
CA ARG A 40 -28.54 -18.04 -12.22
C ARG A 40 -27.25 -17.76 -12.98
N THR A 41 -27.36 -17.48 -14.27
CA THR A 41 -26.21 -17.27 -15.16
C THR A 41 -26.15 -15.85 -15.67
N ILE A 42 -24.95 -15.26 -15.65
CA ILE A 42 -24.64 -13.93 -16.20
C ILE A 42 -23.61 -14.11 -17.32
N ASP A 43 -23.97 -13.73 -18.54
CA ASP A 43 -23.07 -13.68 -19.69
C ASP A 43 -22.23 -12.39 -19.61
N LEU A 44 -20.91 -12.53 -19.54
CA LEU A 44 -19.97 -11.40 -19.46
C LEU A 44 -19.46 -10.95 -20.84
N GLN A 45 -19.94 -11.54 -21.94
CA GLN A 45 -19.68 -11.07 -23.31
C GLN A 45 -18.18 -10.95 -23.63
N GLY A 46 -17.37 -11.92 -23.21
CA GLY A 46 -15.93 -11.94 -23.44
C GLY A 46 -15.10 -11.02 -22.52
N LYS A 47 -15.72 -10.40 -21.52
CA LYS A 47 -15.01 -9.53 -20.58
C LYS A 47 -14.00 -10.29 -19.74
N ILE A 48 -12.99 -9.54 -19.25
CA ILE A 48 -12.00 -10.06 -18.32
C ILE A 48 -12.54 -9.90 -16.90
N VAL A 49 -12.41 -10.97 -16.11
CA VAL A 49 -12.66 -10.96 -14.67
C VAL A 49 -11.32 -11.08 -13.95
N ALA A 50 -11.08 -10.18 -13.04
CA ALA A 50 -9.88 -10.19 -12.18
C ALA A 50 -10.31 -10.24 -10.71
N PRO A 51 -9.45 -10.71 -9.80
CA PRO A 51 -9.64 -10.44 -8.38
C PRO A 51 -9.68 -8.94 -8.13
N GLY A 52 -10.33 -8.51 -7.06
CA GLY A 52 -10.27 -7.12 -6.63
C GLY A 52 -8.84 -6.73 -6.25
N TYR A 53 -8.46 -5.50 -6.52
CA TYR A 53 -7.13 -4.97 -6.23
C TYR A 53 -6.94 -4.74 -4.73
N ILE A 54 -5.70 -4.87 -4.28
CA ILE A 54 -5.26 -4.61 -2.91
C ILE A 54 -4.24 -3.48 -2.96
N ASP A 55 -4.54 -2.34 -2.30
CA ASP A 55 -3.60 -1.21 -2.18
C ASP A 55 -3.02 -1.16 -0.76
N ILE A 56 -1.76 -1.55 -0.61
CA ILE A 56 -1.12 -1.66 0.71
C ILE A 56 -0.38 -0.39 1.15
N GLN A 57 -0.40 0.67 0.32
CA GLN A 57 0.15 1.97 0.67
C GLN A 57 -0.66 3.07 -0.03
N ASN A 58 -1.50 3.77 0.74
CA ASN A 58 -2.37 4.84 0.29
C ASN A 58 -2.68 5.78 1.46
N ASN A 59 -2.51 7.10 1.25
CA ASN A 59 -2.62 8.12 2.31
C ASN A 59 -4.00 8.79 2.38
N GLY A 60 -4.92 8.41 1.50
CA GLY A 60 -6.28 8.95 1.50
C GLY A 60 -6.95 8.95 0.14
N ILE A 61 -8.24 9.31 0.11
CA ILE A 61 -9.08 9.27 -1.09
C ILE A 61 -10.31 10.16 -0.95
N TYR A 62 -10.79 10.71 -2.04
CA TYR A 62 -12.01 11.55 -2.10
C TYR A 62 -12.04 12.70 -1.09
N GLY A 63 -10.88 13.30 -0.80
CA GLY A 63 -10.73 14.38 0.17
C GLY A 63 -10.48 13.91 1.61
N LEU A 64 -10.64 12.63 1.91
CA LEU A 64 -10.31 12.05 3.21
C LEU A 64 -8.81 11.76 3.30
N ASN A 65 -8.08 12.52 4.09
CA ASN A 65 -6.72 12.19 4.53
C ASN A 65 -6.81 11.17 5.67
N PHE A 66 -6.13 10.02 5.57
CA PHE A 66 -6.14 9.00 6.60
C PHE A 66 -5.46 9.43 7.91
N LEU A 67 -4.80 10.57 7.93
CA LEU A 67 -4.22 11.19 9.11
C LEU A 67 -4.91 12.53 9.46
N ALA A 68 -6.20 12.69 9.18
CA ALA A 68 -6.91 13.94 9.46
C ALA A 68 -7.24 14.16 10.97
N LEU A 69 -7.16 13.12 11.80
CA LEU A 69 -7.30 13.28 13.26
C LEU A 69 -5.97 13.76 13.89
N ASN A 70 -6.08 14.54 14.95
CA ASN A 70 -4.94 15.06 15.71
C ASN A 70 -5.12 14.86 17.21
N SER A 71 -4.17 15.34 18.03
CA SER A 71 -4.22 15.23 19.51
C SER A 71 -5.47 15.83 20.11
N ASP A 72 -6.00 16.90 19.55
CA ASP A 72 -7.14 17.66 20.08
C ASP A 72 -8.48 17.16 19.57
N SER A 73 -8.50 16.23 18.60
CA SER A 73 -9.73 15.64 18.05
C SER A 73 -10.58 15.00 19.15
N THR A 74 -11.85 15.38 19.18
CA THR A 74 -12.85 14.88 20.13
C THR A 74 -13.41 13.51 19.71
N GLU A 75 -14.18 12.86 20.58
CA GLU A 75 -14.90 11.62 20.23
C GLU A 75 -15.90 11.84 19.08
N ASN A 76 -16.49 13.04 19.01
CA ASN A 76 -17.38 13.41 17.92
C ASN A 76 -16.61 13.49 16.58
N ASP A 77 -15.41 14.08 16.59
CA ASP A 77 -14.55 14.14 15.40
C ASP A 77 -14.17 12.75 14.92
N VAL A 78 -13.79 11.85 15.84
CA VAL A 78 -13.51 10.43 15.53
C VAL A 78 -14.74 9.74 14.94
N THR A 79 -15.93 10.03 15.44
CA THR A 79 -17.19 9.45 14.94
C THR A 79 -17.50 9.94 13.53
N GLN A 80 -17.36 11.23 13.27
CA GLN A 80 -17.54 11.83 11.93
C GLN A 80 -16.50 11.29 10.94
N PHE A 81 -15.24 11.19 11.37
CA PHE A 81 -14.16 10.62 10.58
C PHE A 81 -14.44 9.16 10.18
N LYS A 82 -14.92 8.32 11.13
CA LYS A 82 -15.32 6.93 10.84
C LYS A 82 -16.46 6.85 9.82
N ALA A 83 -17.43 7.75 9.89
CA ALA A 83 -18.55 7.78 8.94
C ALA A 83 -18.05 8.17 7.53
N PHE A 84 -17.19 9.18 7.43
CA PHE A 84 -16.60 9.60 6.17
C PHE A 84 -15.67 8.54 5.58
N TYR A 85 -14.87 7.87 6.41
CA TYR A 85 -14.05 6.74 6.00
C TYR A 85 -14.88 5.63 5.35
N LYS A 86 -16.01 5.23 5.97
CA LYS A 86 -16.90 4.21 5.39
C LYS A 86 -17.47 4.62 4.04
N ASP A 87 -17.90 5.87 3.89
CA ASP A 87 -18.39 6.40 2.62
C ASP A 87 -17.32 6.38 1.53
N CYS A 88 -16.11 6.82 1.87
CA CYS A 88 -14.97 6.77 0.94
C CYS A 88 -14.62 5.34 0.55
N MET A 89 -14.63 4.39 1.48
CA MET A 89 -14.35 2.98 1.19
C MET A 89 -15.41 2.33 0.30
N ALA A 90 -16.68 2.71 0.45
CA ALA A 90 -17.74 2.27 -0.46
C ALA A 90 -17.51 2.80 -1.90
N LYS A 91 -17.11 4.05 -2.03
CA LYS A 91 -16.77 4.66 -3.34
C LYS A 91 -15.50 4.07 -3.95
N TYR A 92 -14.54 3.63 -3.12
CA TYR A 92 -13.26 3.09 -3.58
C TYR A 92 -13.43 1.79 -4.38
N LEU A 93 -14.47 1.01 -4.12
CA LEU A 93 -14.80 -0.18 -4.92
C LEU A 93 -14.95 0.13 -6.42
N ALA A 94 -15.43 1.32 -6.79
CA ALA A 94 -15.57 1.73 -8.19
C ALA A 94 -14.22 1.88 -8.92
N THR A 95 -13.11 2.00 -8.20
CA THR A 95 -11.74 2.03 -8.76
C THR A 95 -11.17 0.63 -9.00
N GLY A 96 -11.86 -0.44 -8.56
CA GLY A 96 -11.40 -1.82 -8.59
C GLY A 96 -10.65 -2.26 -7.32
N VAL A 97 -10.39 -1.37 -6.37
CA VAL A 97 -9.74 -1.70 -5.09
C VAL A 97 -10.78 -2.26 -4.12
N THR A 98 -10.61 -3.50 -3.71
CA THR A 98 -11.51 -4.20 -2.79
C THR A 98 -10.94 -4.37 -1.38
N ALA A 99 -9.65 -4.12 -1.20
CA ALA A 99 -8.98 -4.13 0.10
C ALA A 99 -7.81 -3.13 0.12
N LEU A 100 -7.50 -2.59 1.30
CA LEU A 100 -6.36 -1.69 1.45
C LEU A 100 -5.76 -1.73 2.84
N CYS A 101 -4.52 -1.23 2.94
CA CYS A 101 -3.90 -0.83 4.20
C CYS A 101 -3.85 0.71 4.25
N PRO A 102 -4.78 1.38 4.98
CA PRO A 102 -4.71 2.83 5.13
C PRO A 102 -3.37 3.24 5.73
N THR A 103 -2.65 4.14 5.05
CA THR A 103 -1.32 4.56 5.49
C THR A 103 -1.43 5.73 6.46
N VAL A 104 -0.79 5.56 7.61
CA VAL A 104 -0.69 6.55 8.68
C VAL A 104 0.77 6.95 8.79
N THR A 105 1.09 8.15 8.32
CA THR A 105 2.46 8.67 8.31
C THR A 105 2.92 9.12 9.69
N SER A 106 4.19 9.53 9.82
CA SER A 106 4.81 9.93 11.09
C SER A 106 3.96 10.93 11.87
N ASN A 107 3.68 10.61 13.13
CA ASN A 107 2.97 11.48 14.06
C ASN A 107 3.32 11.16 15.52
N PHE A 108 2.71 11.87 16.45
CA PHE A 108 2.86 11.66 17.88
C PHE A 108 2.01 10.45 18.36
N PRO A 109 2.40 9.78 19.47
CA PRO A 109 1.70 8.60 19.99
C PRO A 109 0.20 8.81 20.26
N GLU A 110 -0.19 10.00 20.68
CA GLU A 110 -1.59 10.35 20.97
C GLU A 110 -2.47 10.29 19.72
N VAL A 111 -1.91 10.62 18.56
CA VAL A 111 -2.61 10.57 17.26
C VAL A 111 -2.80 9.12 16.82
N TYR A 112 -1.76 8.28 16.93
CA TYR A 112 -1.89 6.85 16.62
C TYR A 112 -2.96 6.18 17.46
N LYS A 113 -3.07 6.49 18.74
CA LYS A 113 -4.11 5.95 19.63
C LYS A 113 -5.54 6.29 19.18
N LYS A 114 -5.72 7.43 18.51
CA LYS A 114 -7.04 7.87 18.00
C LYS A 114 -7.34 7.34 16.60
N VAL A 115 -6.35 7.37 15.69
CA VAL A 115 -6.59 7.09 14.28
C VAL A 115 -6.50 5.59 13.94
N VAL A 116 -5.53 4.87 14.50
CA VAL A 116 -5.27 3.46 14.13
C VAL A 116 -6.47 2.53 14.42
N PRO A 117 -7.23 2.67 15.52
CA PRO A 117 -8.43 1.86 15.77
C PRO A 117 -9.54 2.04 14.71
N VAL A 118 -9.53 3.14 13.93
CA VAL A 118 -10.48 3.33 12.82
C VAL A 118 -10.23 2.32 11.71
N TYR A 119 -8.98 1.91 11.53
CA TYR A 119 -8.51 0.99 10.49
C TYR A 119 -8.45 -0.46 10.93
N LYS A 120 -9.22 -0.82 11.97
CA LYS A 120 -9.37 -2.21 12.41
C LYS A 120 -9.61 -3.13 11.22
N LYS A 121 -8.92 -4.28 11.20
CA LYS A 121 -9.12 -5.34 10.20
C LYS A 121 -10.61 -5.69 10.10
N SER A 122 -11.17 -5.55 8.91
CA SER A 122 -12.62 -5.74 8.68
C SER A 122 -12.92 -6.16 7.25
N ARG A 123 -14.00 -6.92 7.07
CA ARG A 123 -14.52 -7.31 5.76
C ARG A 123 -15.93 -6.78 5.56
N SER A 124 -16.24 -6.39 4.34
CA SER A 124 -17.54 -5.84 3.99
C SER A 124 -17.98 -6.31 2.60
N ARG A 125 -19.30 -6.42 2.39
CA ARG A 125 -19.89 -6.64 1.06
C ARG A 125 -20.13 -5.34 0.28
N TYR A 126 -19.99 -4.19 0.94
CA TYR A 126 -20.44 -2.90 0.42
C TYR A 126 -19.36 -1.83 0.38
N MET A 127 -18.17 -2.14 0.88
CA MET A 127 -17.04 -1.23 0.88
C MET A 127 -15.74 -2.03 0.80
N ALA A 128 -14.63 -1.37 0.43
CA ALA A 128 -13.31 -1.98 0.45
C ALA A 128 -12.95 -2.44 1.87
N ASP A 129 -12.37 -3.64 1.98
CA ASP A 129 -11.95 -4.23 3.25
C ASP A 129 -10.76 -3.44 3.83
N SER A 130 -10.71 -3.28 5.14
CA SER A 130 -9.50 -2.86 5.84
C SER A 130 -8.66 -4.07 6.22
N LEU A 131 -7.42 -4.12 5.76
CA LEU A 131 -6.45 -5.16 6.14
C LEU A 131 -5.69 -4.79 7.41
N GLY A 132 -5.93 -3.62 7.97
CA GLY A 132 -5.19 -2.98 9.04
C GLY A 132 -4.34 -1.82 8.52
N ALA A 133 -3.93 -0.94 9.41
CA ALA A 133 -3.13 0.23 9.06
C ALA A 133 -1.73 -0.15 8.55
N HIS A 134 -1.20 0.64 7.62
CA HIS A 134 0.21 0.70 7.30
C HIS A 134 0.81 1.91 8.04
N LEU A 135 1.62 1.68 9.07
CA LEU A 135 2.27 2.73 9.83
C LEU A 135 3.61 3.07 9.18
N GLU A 136 3.72 4.27 8.62
CA GLU A 136 4.91 4.74 7.92
C GLU A 136 5.65 5.79 8.75
N GLY A 137 6.74 5.38 9.40
CA GLY A 137 7.42 6.17 10.43
C GLY A 137 6.68 6.11 11.78
N PRO A 138 7.13 6.81 12.83
CA PRO A 138 8.11 7.91 12.85
C PRO A 138 9.58 7.49 13.01
N PHE A 139 9.90 6.21 13.06
CA PHE A 139 11.26 5.68 13.17
C PHE A 139 11.97 5.70 11.81
N ILE A 140 12.15 6.88 11.24
CA ILE A 140 12.70 7.08 9.89
C ILE A 140 13.89 8.04 9.89
N ASN A 141 14.73 7.94 8.85
CA ASN A 141 15.94 8.75 8.76
C ASN A 141 15.62 10.17 8.28
N GLN A 142 16.05 11.19 9.04
CA GLN A 142 15.81 12.58 8.72
C GLN A 142 16.33 12.99 7.34
N LYS A 143 17.43 12.38 6.85
CA LYS A 143 17.98 12.63 5.52
C LYS A 143 17.07 12.10 4.40
N LYS A 144 16.14 11.22 4.74
CA LYS A 144 15.20 10.56 3.83
C LYS A 144 13.75 10.79 4.26
N LYS A 145 13.48 11.91 4.91
CA LYS A 145 12.20 12.25 5.53
C LYS A 145 11.01 12.35 4.55
N GLY A 146 11.27 12.65 3.27
CA GLY A 146 10.18 12.98 2.34
C GLY A 146 9.34 14.15 2.87
N CYS A 147 8.02 13.95 2.94
CA CYS A 147 7.07 14.93 3.48
C CYS A 147 6.77 14.75 4.99
N HIS A 148 7.43 13.80 5.67
CA HIS A 148 7.19 13.55 7.09
C HIS A 148 7.70 14.71 7.98
N PRO A 149 6.93 15.12 9.01
CA PRO A 149 7.29 16.20 9.92
C PRO A 149 8.40 15.72 10.89
N VAL A 150 9.52 16.44 10.89
CA VAL A 150 10.76 16.02 11.61
C VAL A 150 10.57 16.00 13.12
N GLU A 151 9.68 16.85 13.63
CA GLU A 151 9.34 16.98 15.06
C GLU A 151 8.67 15.74 15.64
N THR A 152 8.18 14.83 14.79
CA THR A 152 7.57 13.56 15.21
C THR A 152 8.54 12.41 15.27
N PHE A 153 9.79 12.58 14.77
CA PHE A 153 10.76 11.48 14.67
C PHE A 153 11.25 11.07 16.05
N VAL A 154 11.38 9.76 16.21
CA VAL A 154 11.79 9.13 17.46
C VAL A 154 12.86 8.07 17.24
N ASP A 155 13.54 7.73 18.32
CA ASP A 155 14.57 6.69 18.43
C ASP A 155 13.97 5.49 19.19
N ALA A 156 14.17 4.28 18.71
CA ALA A 156 13.60 3.08 19.31
C ALA A 156 14.33 2.62 20.59
N ASN A 157 15.41 3.31 21.00
CA ASN A 157 15.95 3.17 22.35
C ASN A 157 15.25 4.07 23.37
N GLU A 158 14.62 5.17 22.91
CA GLU A 158 13.85 6.10 23.76
C GLU A 158 12.42 5.64 23.93
N THR A 159 11.81 5.13 22.85
CA THR A 159 10.43 4.62 22.85
C THR A 159 10.27 3.45 21.89
N SER A 160 9.68 2.35 22.36
CA SER A 160 9.43 1.15 21.54
C SER A 160 8.28 1.34 20.56
N PHE A 161 8.15 0.42 19.58
CA PHE A 161 6.98 0.37 18.70
C PHE A 161 5.67 0.24 19.49
N SER A 162 5.68 -0.58 20.56
CA SER A 162 4.50 -0.77 21.41
C SER A 162 4.09 0.47 22.19
N GLU A 163 5.02 1.30 22.61
CA GLU A 163 4.73 2.56 23.30
C GLU A 163 4.26 3.63 22.32
N THR A 164 4.89 3.71 21.14
CA THR A 164 4.56 4.69 20.12
C THR A 164 3.21 4.42 19.47
N TYR A 165 2.99 3.21 18.99
CA TYR A 165 1.78 2.86 18.24
C TYR A 165 0.64 2.31 19.12
N GLY A 166 0.95 1.86 20.33
CA GLY A 166 0.07 1.13 21.24
C GLY A 166 0.14 -0.39 21.00
N ALA A 167 0.41 -1.17 22.05
CA ALA A 167 0.54 -2.62 21.95
C ALA A 167 -0.71 -3.30 21.38
N GLN A 168 -1.91 -2.85 21.79
CA GLN A 168 -3.18 -3.36 21.27
C GLN A 168 -3.36 -3.02 19.79
N ASN A 169 -2.97 -1.83 19.33
CA ASN A 169 -3.03 -1.46 17.92
C ASN A 169 -2.16 -2.36 17.07
N LEU A 170 -0.90 -2.61 17.49
CA LEU A 170 0.00 -3.52 16.78
C LEU A 170 -0.60 -4.93 16.65
N ALA A 171 -1.25 -5.43 17.70
CA ALA A 171 -1.84 -6.77 17.69
C ALA A 171 -3.09 -6.88 16.80
N GLU A 172 -3.96 -5.86 16.77
CA GLU A 172 -5.30 -5.99 16.21
C GLU A 172 -5.53 -5.16 14.93
N ASN A 173 -4.87 -4.00 14.81
CA ASN A 173 -5.26 -2.96 13.86
C ASN A 173 -4.18 -2.64 12.82
N VAL A 174 -2.97 -3.18 12.96
CA VAL A 174 -1.83 -2.90 12.08
C VAL A 174 -1.55 -4.09 11.18
N ALA A 175 -1.24 -3.84 9.93
CA ALA A 175 -0.81 -4.81 8.95
C ALA A 175 0.68 -4.66 8.60
N ILE A 176 1.16 -3.42 8.48
CA ILE A 176 2.53 -3.11 8.02
C ILE A 176 3.11 -2.01 8.91
N VAL A 177 4.39 -2.14 9.25
CA VAL A 177 5.20 -1.07 9.84
C VAL A 177 6.38 -0.79 8.92
N THR A 178 6.50 0.46 8.47
CA THR A 178 7.66 0.97 7.73
C THR A 178 8.55 1.79 8.66
N ALA A 179 9.81 1.40 8.73
CA ALA A 179 10.82 2.15 9.48
C ALA A 179 12.22 2.01 8.84
N ALA A 180 13.16 2.85 9.29
CA ALA A 180 14.57 2.82 8.88
C ALA A 180 15.38 1.98 9.89
N PRO A 181 15.91 0.83 9.50
CA PRO A 181 16.58 -0.08 10.42
C PRO A 181 17.85 0.49 11.07
N GLU A 182 18.45 1.55 10.51
CA GLU A 182 19.60 2.26 11.10
C GLU A 182 19.24 3.16 12.27
N ILE A 183 17.96 3.47 12.47
CA ILE A 183 17.53 4.21 13.66
C ILE A 183 17.78 3.33 14.88
N SER A 184 18.37 3.93 15.93
CA SER A 184 18.79 3.19 17.11
C SER A 184 17.66 2.34 17.69
N GLY A 185 17.93 1.07 17.99
CA GLY A 185 16.98 0.12 18.54
C GLY A 185 16.01 -0.51 17.53
N VAL A 186 15.81 0.03 16.32
CA VAL A 186 14.86 -0.50 15.33
C VAL A 186 15.18 -1.94 14.94
N MET A 187 16.45 -2.32 14.78
CA MET A 187 16.83 -3.73 14.50
C MET A 187 16.31 -4.72 15.55
N ARG A 188 16.25 -4.32 16.82
CA ARG A 188 15.67 -5.13 17.91
C ARG A 188 14.15 -5.16 17.81
N GLU A 189 13.52 -4.04 17.49
CA GLU A 189 12.08 -3.97 17.32
C GLU A 189 11.58 -4.76 16.10
N ILE A 190 12.36 -4.85 15.00
CA ILE A 190 12.06 -5.74 13.85
C ILE A 190 11.90 -7.17 14.34
N GLN A 191 12.92 -7.70 15.03
CA GLN A 191 12.90 -9.09 15.50
C GLN A 191 11.74 -9.33 16.45
N LYS A 192 11.53 -8.44 17.43
CA LYS A 192 10.41 -8.54 18.37
C LYS A 192 9.06 -8.53 17.66
N LEU A 193 8.84 -7.62 16.70
CA LEU A 193 7.59 -7.50 15.97
C LEU A 193 7.27 -8.77 15.18
N THR A 194 8.25 -9.29 14.44
CA THR A 194 8.06 -10.44 13.55
C THR A 194 7.98 -11.79 14.30
N GLU A 195 8.57 -11.89 15.50
CA GLU A 195 8.44 -13.07 16.35
C GLU A 195 7.10 -13.11 17.12
N THR A 196 6.46 -11.96 17.37
CA THR A 196 5.29 -11.87 18.25
C THR A 196 3.98 -11.51 17.55
N SER A 197 4.03 -11.21 16.24
CA SER A 197 2.85 -10.80 15.48
C SER A 197 2.96 -11.16 14.00
N ASP A 198 1.84 -11.07 13.27
CA ASP A 198 1.77 -11.21 11.81
C ASP A 198 2.00 -9.87 11.08
N VAL A 199 2.48 -8.84 11.78
CA VAL A 199 2.73 -7.52 11.19
C VAL A 199 3.96 -7.60 10.29
N VAL A 200 3.81 -7.16 9.05
CA VAL A 200 4.91 -7.08 8.07
C VAL A 200 5.82 -5.92 8.44
N PHE A 201 7.12 -6.17 8.57
CA PHE A 201 8.09 -5.09 8.64
C PHE A 201 8.62 -4.74 7.25
N SER A 202 8.52 -3.46 6.89
CA SER A 202 8.98 -2.91 5.62
C SER A 202 10.11 -1.90 5.82
N ILE A 203 11.19 -2.06 5.06
CA ILE A 203 12.32 -1.14 5.06
C ILE A 203 11.97 0.08 4.22
N GLY A 204 11.99 1.27 4.80
CA GLY A 204 11.74 2.52 4.08
C GLY A 204 12.34 3.73 4.75
N HIS A 205 12.41 4.87 4.04
CA HIS A 205 12.95 6.14 4.55
C HIS A 205 14.32 6.00 5.21
N THR A 206 15.23 5.31 4.55
CA THR A 206 16.50 4.81 5.09
C THR A 206 17.70 5.28 4.26
N THR A 207 18.85 5.32 4.91
CA THR A 207 20.16 5.56 4.27
C THR A 207 21.07 4.33 4.28
N LEU A 208 20.50 3.14 4.55
CA LEU A 208 21.26 1.90 4.69
C LEU A 208 22.06 1.54 3.44
N ASN A 209 23.26 0.99 3.67
CA ASN A 209 24.02 0.25 2.68
C ASN A 209 23.53 -1.20 2.56
N GLN A 210 23.98 -1.92 1.53
CA GLN A 210 23.58 -3.30 1.25
C GLN A 210 23.80 -4.25 2.44
N ALA A 211 24.97 -4.21 3.07
CA ALA A 211 25.29 -5.12 4.18
C ALA A 211 24.36 -4.96 5.38
N SER A 212 23.96 -3.72 5.68
CA SER A 212 23.02 -3.44 6.77
C SER A 212 21.58 -3.79 6.39
N CYS A 213 21.21 -3.67 5.11
CA CYS A 213 19.91 -4.13 4.60
C CYS A 213 19.75 -5.65 4.76
N LEU A 214 20.79 -6.45 4.44
CA LEU A 214 20.78 -7.90 4.63
C LEU A 214 20.53 -8.27 6.09
N LYS A 215 21.15 -7.56 7.04
CA LYS A 215 20.92 -7.77 8.48
C LYS A 215 19.47 -7.50 8.88
N ALA A 216 18.83 -6.49 8.28
CA ALA A 216 17.41 -6.22 8.54
C ALA A 216 16.51 -7.36 8.01
N VAL A 217 16.83 -7.93 6.84
CA VAL A 217 16.16 -9.12 6.29
C VAL A 217 16.35 -10.33 7.21
N GLU A 218 17.56 -10.59 7.70
CA GLU A 218 17.86 -11.65 8.69
C GLU A 218 17.05 -11.49 9.98
N LYS A 219 16.73 -10.25 10.37
CA LYS A 219 15.89 -9.94 11.55
C LYS A 219 14.40 -10.03 11.30
N GLY A 220 13.97 -10.33 10.07
CA GLY A 220 12.57 -10.56 9.74
C GLY A 220 11.93 -9.48 8.87
N ALA A 221 12.68 -8.53 8.32
CA ALA A 221 12.13 -7.61 7.33
C ALA A 221 11.82 -8.37 6.03
N THR A 222 10.57 -8.30 5.58
CA THR A 222 10.08 -9.05 4.41
C THR A 222 9.61 -8.15 3.27
N MET A 223 9.70 -6.83 3.45
CA MET A 223 9.23 -5.86 2.47
C MET A 223 10.14 -4.63 2.38
N VAL A 224 10.11 -3.97 1.22
CA VAL A 224 10.69 -2.65 0.96
C VAL A 224 9.57 -1.71 0.55
N THR A 225 9.48 -0.57 1.20
CA THR A 225 8.47 0.47 0.93
C THR A 225 8.87 1.28 -0.29
N HIS A 226 7.93 1.59 -1.19
CA HIS A 226 8.04 2.47 -2.37
C HIS A 226 9.46 2.53 -2.98
N LEU A 227 9.92 1.39 -3.51
CA LEU A 227 11.27 1.22 -4.07
C LEU A 227 11.72 2.43 -4.90
N TYR A 228 12.96 2.86 -4.73
CA TYR A 228 13.62 4.08 -5.24
C TYR A 228 13.31 5.37 -4.48
N ASN A 229 12.16 5.50 -3.83
CA ASN A 229 11.76 6.72 -3.13
C ASN A 229 12.31 6.71 -1.68
N ALA A 230 12.76 7.86 -1.21
CA ALA A 230 13.29 8.05 0.14
C ALA A 230 14.38 7.03 0.57
N MET A 231 15.24 6.64 -0.38
CA MET A 231 16.39 5.74 -0.15
C MET A 231 17.61 6.16 -1.00
N PRO A 232 18.83 5.62 -0.71
CA PRO A 232 19.99 5.85 -1.57
C PRO A 232 19.77 5.31 -2.98
N GLN A 233 20.29 6.00 -3.98
CA GLN A 233 20.34 5.46 -5.34
C GLN A 233 21.37 4.31 -5.39
N PRO A 234 21.11 3.25 -6.18
CA PRO A 234 22.02 2.11 -6.25
C PRO A 234 23.35 2.51 -6.90
N HIS A 235 24.45 2.15 -6.25
CA HIS A 235 25.78 2.21 -6.81
C HIS A 235 26.24 0.80 -7.18
N HIS A 236 27.00 0.63 -8.25
CA HIS A 236 27.39 -0.69 -8.79
C HIS A 236 28.23 -1.57 -7.82
N ARG A 237 28.76 -1.01 -6.72
CA ARG A 237 29.48 -1.73 -5.67
C ARG A 237 28.78 -1.71 -4.30
N ASP A 238 27.75 -0.90 -4.15
CA ASP A 238 26.87 -0.86 -2.97
C ASP A 238 25.48 -0.49 -3.44
N THR A 239 24.66 -1.50 -3.64
CA THR A 239 23.32 -1.34 -4.22
C THR A 239 22.28 -0.84 -3.22
N GLY A 240 22.67 -0.74 -1.93
CA GLY A 240 21.76 -0.30 -0.87
C GLY A 240 20.49 -1.16 -0.81
N VAL A 241 19.38 -0.50 -0.46
CA VAL A 241 18.06 -1.15 -0.39
C VAL A 241 17.58 -1.68 -1.74
N VAL A 242 17.88 -0.96 -2.83
CA VAL A 242 17.40 -1.33 -4.17
C VAL A 242 17.94 -2.72 -4.59
N GLY A 243 19.15 -3.06 -4.20
CA GLY A 243 19.74 -4.35 -4.52
C GLY A 243 19.06 -5.55 -3.84
N LEU A 244 18.36 -5.35 -2.73
CA LEU A 244 17.69 -6.45 -2.02
C LEU A 244 16.70 -7.23 -2.88
N VAL A 245 16.15 -6.61 -3.92
CA VAL A 245 15.14 -7.26 -4.78
C VAL A 245 15.69 -8.47 -5.54
N THR A 246 17.03 -8.57 -5.66
CA THR A 246 17.72 -9.66 -6.39
C THR A 246 18.99 -10.14 -5.68
N ASP A 247 19.24 -9.74 -4.43
CA ASP A 247 20.49 -10.04 -3.76
C ASP A 247 20.65 -11.55 -3.51
N PRO A 248 21.69 -12.22 -4.07
CA PRO A 248 21.89 -13.65 -3.90
C PRO A 248 22.25 -14.05 -2.46
N ASN A 249 22.66 -13.09 -1.63
CA ASN A 249 23.03 -13.33 -0.23
C ASN A 249 21.85 -13.13 0.73
N ALA A 250 20.70 -12.65 0.25
CA ALA A 250 19.50 -12.58 1.07
C ALA A 250 18.94 -13.99 1.31
N GLY A 251 18.76 -14.37 2.57
CA GLY A 251 18.16 -15.67 2.93
C GLY A 251 16.75 -15.84 2.36
N HIS A 252 16.04 -14.74 2.18
CA HIS A 252 14.82 -14.63 1.40
C HIS A 252 14.77 -13.24 0.72
N LEU A 253 14.23 -13.18 -0.49
CA LEU A 253 14.05 -11.90 -1.20
C LEU A 253 12.78 -11.21 -0.67
N PRO A 254 12.86 -9.95 -0.21
CA PRO A 254 11.70 -9.20 0.24
C PRO A 254 10.77 -8.85 -0.92
N PHE A 255 9.50 -8.68 -0.63
CA PHE A 255 8.59 -7.97 -1.50
C PHE A 255 8.97 -6.49 -1.56
N PHE A 256 8.56 -5.79 -2.61
CA PHE A 256 8.79 -4.35 -2.70
C PHE A 256 7.59 -3.62 -3.29
N GLY A 257 7.19 -2.54 -2.62
CA GLY A 257 6.21 -1.61 -3.14
C GLY A 257 6.81 -0.82 -4.32
N LEU A 258 6.05 -0.64 -5.40
CA LEU A 258 6.47 0.12 -6.57
C LEU A 258 5.36 1.06 -7.02
N ILE A 259 5.66 2.35 -7.11
CA ILE A 259 4.72 3.38 -7.57
C ILE A 259 4.85 3.54 -9.08
N CYS A 260 3.90 3.00 -9.84
CA CYS A 260 3.91 3.04 -11.32
C CYS A 260 3.01 4.16 -11.88
N ASP A 261 3.10 5.37 -11.33
CA ASP A 261 2.30 6.53 -11.73
C ASP A 261 2.96 7.40 -12.83
N GLY A 262 4.27 7.22 -13.08
CA GLY A 262 5.07 8.04 -13.99
C GLY A 262 5.41 9.43 -13.45
N VAL A 263 5.15 9.67 -12.16
CA VAL A 263 5.43 10.90 -11.42
C VAL A 263 6.57 10.66 -10.43
N HIS A 264 6.41 9.67 -9.53
CA HIS A 264 7.41 9.31 -8.53
C HIS A 264 8.59 8.52 -9.12
N VAL A 265 8.32 7.63 -10.06
CA VAL A 265 9.32 6.75 -10.67
C VAL A 265 9.19 6.80 -12.20
N ALA A 266 10.31 7.03 -12.88
CA ALA A 266 10.36 7.01 -14.33
C ALA A 266 9.93 5.64 -14.89
N PRO A 267 9.21 5.59 -16.03
CA PRO A 267 8.73 4.34 -16.62
C PRO A 267 9.84 3.28 -16.82
N ALA A 268 11.03 3.68 -17.24
CA ALA A 268 12.16 2.77 -17.43
C ALA A 268 12.60 2.10 -16.11
N MET A 269 12.56 2.83 -14.98
CA MET A 269 12.92 2.30 -13.66
C MET A 269 11.82 1.38 -13.11
N CYS A 270 10.55 1.67 -13.38
CA CYS A 270 9.45 0.75 -13.06
C CYS A 270 9.62 -0.59 -13.79
N VAL A 271 9.94 -0.54 -15.08
CA VAL A 271 10.21 -1.75 -15.90
C VAL A 271 11.44 -2.49 -15.39
N PHE A 272 12.50 -1.78 -15.04
CA PHE A 272 13.72 -2.38 -14.50
C PHE A 272 13.44 -3.14 -13.20
N ALA A 273 12.75 -2.52 -12.22
CA ALA A 273 12.39 -3.15 -10.97
C ALA A 273 11.48 -4.37 -11.16
N TYR A 274 10.43 -4.23 -11.96
CA TYR A 274 9.52 -5.34 -12.24
C TYR A 274 10.23 -6.53 -12.87
N ARG A 275 11.08 -6.30 -13.90
CA ARG A 275 11.82 -7.37 -14.59
C ARG A 275 12.89 -8.00 -13.70
N ALA A 276 13.45 -7.26 -12.76
CA ALA A 276 14.39 -7.80 -11.79
C ALA A 276 13.76 -8.91 -10.94
N ASN A 277 12.53 -8.69 -10.45
CA ASN A 277 11.82 -9.71 -9.66
C ASN A 277 10.28 -9.51 -9.75
N PRO A 278 9.63 -10.05 -10.78
CA PRO A 278 8.20 -9.87 -10.99
C PRO A 278 7.32 -10.53 -9.92
N ASP A 279 7.80 -11.59 -9.27
CA ASP A 279 7.05 -12.33 -8.24
C ASP A 279 7.09 -11.63 -6.87
N LYS A 280 7.95 -10.64 -6.68
CA LYS A 280 8.08 -9.85 -5.47
C LYS A 280 7.62 -8.40 -5.63
N CYS A 281 7.26 -8.02 -6.85
CA CYS A 281 6.78 -6.68 -7.16
C CYS A 281 5.31 -6.51 -6.73
N VAL A 282 5.03 -5.53 -5.86
CA VAL A 282 3.69 -5.13 -5.44
C VAL A 282 3.47 -3.68 -5.87
N LEU A 283 2.52 -3.44 -6.77
CA LEU A 283 2.18 -2.05 -7.11
C LEU A 283 1.40 -1.44 -5.94
N VAL A 284 1.74 -0.20 -5.65
CA VAL A 284 1.10 0.65 -4.65
C VAL A 284 0.82 2.02 -5.25
N THR A 285 -0.14 2.74 -4.69
CA THR A 285 -0.39 4.11 -5.14
C THR A 285 0.50 5.12 -4.45
N ASP A 286 0.71 4.95 -3.16
CA ASP A 286 1.27 5.97 -2.27
C ASP A 286 0.64 7.35 -2.53
N ALA A 287 -0.63 7.32 -2.88
CA ALA A 287 -1.34 8.50 -3.32
C ALA A 287 -1.88 9.29 -2.14
N MET A 288 -1.94 10.60 -2.32
CA MET A 288 -2.57 11.52 -1.39
C MET A 288 -4.10 11.47 -1.51
N HIS A 289 -4.78 12.09 -0.57
CA HIS A 289 -6.24 12.11 -0.41
C HIS A 289 -7.04 12.71 -1.58
N LEU A 290 -6.39 13.22 -2.63
CA LEU A 290 -7.06 13.86 -3.77
C LEU A 290 -7.41 12.90 -4.92
N ILE A 291 -7.23 11.56 -4.73
CA ILE A 291 -7.79 10.57 -5.66
C ILE A 291 -9.30 10.79 -5.78
N GLY A 292 -9.82 10.76 -7.02
CA GLY A 292 -11.24 10.88 -7.31
C GLY A 292 -11.79 12.29 -7.27
N LEU A 293 -11.00 13.29 -6.87
CA LEU A 293 -11.39 14.70 -6.93
C LEU A 293 -11.00 15.32 -8.29
N PRO A 294 -11.73 16.34 -8.78
CA PRO A 294 -11.39 17.05 -10.01
C PRO A 294 -10.06 17.80 -9.89
N ASP A 295 -9.53 18.26 -11.03
CA ASP A 295 -8.40 19.18 -11.03
C ASP A 295 -8.79 20.51 -10.38
N GLY A 296 -7.86 21.12 -9.64
CA GLY A 296 -8.14 22.31 -8.85
C GLY A 296 -7.11 22.57 -7.77
N VAL A 297 -7.42 23.55 -6.92
CA VAL A 297 -6.59 23.95 -5.78
C VAL A 297 -7.26 23.48 -4.49
N TYR A 298 -6.51 22.77 -3.65
CA TYR A 298 -6.99 22.17 -2.42
C TYR A 298 -6.17 22.64 -1.21
N GLN A 299 -6.82 22.78 -0.06
CA GLN A 299 -6.12 23.07 1.18
C GLN A 299 -5.43 21.79 1.70
N TRP A 300 -4.18 21.89 2.10
CA TRP A 300 -3.41 20.82 2.72
C TRP A 300 -2.62 21.37 3.91
N ASP A 301 -3.15 21.19 5.11
CA ASP A 301 -2.68 21.80 6.33
C ASP A 301 -2.52 23.34 6.14
N LYS A 302 -1.32 23.87 6.34
CA LYS A 302 -1.00 25.30 6.16
C LYS A 302 -0.68 25.70 4.72
N GLN A 303 -0.66 24.73 3.80
CA GLN A 303 -0.27 24.92 2.39
C GLN A 303 -1.46 24.67 1.47
N ARG A 304 -1.30 25.02 0.20
CA ARG A 304 -2.27 24.71 -0.86
C ARG A 304 -1.61 23.85 -1.93
N ILE A 305 -2.33 22.86 -2.39
CA ILE A 305 -1.90 21.92 -3.43
C ILE A 305 -2.71 22.19 -4.70
N VAL A 306 -2.01 22.24 -5.82
CA VAL A 306 -2.64 22.26 -7.15
C VAL A 306 -2.62 20.85 -7.70
N LYS A 307 -3.81 20.28 -7.93
CA LYS A 307 -3.98 19.01 -8.64
C LYS A 307 -4.09 19.25 -10.13
N LYS A 308 -3.23 18.58 -10.91
CA LYS A 308 -3.25 18.55 -12.39
C LYS A 308 -3.12 17.10 -12.85
N GLY A 309 -4.25 16.50 -13.22
CA GLY A 309 -4.31 15.07 -13.50
C GLY A 309 -3.80 14.23 -12.30
N PRO A 310 -2.83 13.33 -12.49
CA PRO A 310 -2.28 12.52 -11.41
C PRO A 310 -1.28 13.27 -10.52
N SER A 311 -0.76 14.42 -10.93
CA SER A 311 0.33 15.12 -10.24
C SER A 311 -0.20 16.19 -9.30
N LEU A 312 0.45 16.32 -8.14
CA LEU A 312 0.12 17.30 -7.12
C LEU A 312 1.35 18.20 -6.88
N TYR A 313 1.15 19.51 -6.95
CA TYR A 313 2.22 20.51 -6.78
C TYR A 313 1.87 21.48 -5.64
N LEU A 314 2.86 21.96 -4.93
CA LEU A 314 2.67 23.10 -4.04
C LEU A 314 2.29 24.35 -4.87
N GLU A 315 1.22 25.04 -4.46
CA GLU A 315 0.72 26.20 -5.19
C GLU A 315 1.81 27.25 -5.40
N GLY A 316 1.89 27.77 -6.62
CA GLY A 316 2.89 28.78 -7.01
C GLY A 316 4.32 28.26 -7.22
N THR A 317 4.53 26.93 -7.19
CA THR A 317 5.84 26.33 -7.41
C THR A 317 5.75 25.11 -8.35
N ASP A 318 6.92 24.62 -8.81
CA ASP A 318 7.05 23.34 -9.53
C ASP A 318 7.41 22.18 -8.58
N THR A 319 7.30 22.39 -7.27
CA THR A 319 7.63 21.38 -6.28
C THR A 319 6.53 20.33 -6.22
N LEU A 320 6.88 19.08 -6.53
CA LEU A 320 5.99 17.93 -6.40
C LEU A 320 5.64 17.70 -4.93
N ALA A 321 4.35 17.68 -4.63
CA ALA A 321 3.81 17.39 -3.30
C ALA A 321 3.34 15.93 -3.17
N GLY A 322 3.21 15.20 -4.27
CA GLY A 322 2.76 13.82 -4.32
C GLY A 322 1.97 13.50 -5.58
N ALA A 323 1.21 12.42 -5.54
CA ALA A 323 0.34 12.01 -6.64
C ALA A 323 -1.08 11.66 -6.15
N ALA A 324 -2.01 11.63 -7.12
CA ALA A 324 -3.40 11.19 -6.93
C ALA A 324 -3.78 10.17 -8.01
N THR A 325 -2.90 9.20 -8.25
CA THR A 325 -3.07 8.15 -9.26
C THR A 325 -3.84 6.97 -8.66
N ASN A 326 -4.80 6.42 -9.42
CA ASN A 326 -5.49 5.20 -9.01
C ASN A 326 -4.60 3.96 -9.23
N LEU A 327 -4.80 2.93 -8.43
CA LEU A 327 -4.06 1.67 -8.58
C LEU A 327 -4.29 1.00 -9.95
N ALA A 328 -5.50 1.12 -10.51
CA ALA A 328 -5.82 0.64 -11.86
C ALA A 328 -4.98 1.31 -12.95
N ASP A 329 -4.63 2.60 -12.80
CA ASP A 329 -3.75 3.30 -13.73
C ASP A 329 -2.29 2.83 -13.58
N CYS A 330 -1.83 2.53 -12.36
CA CYS A 330 -0.52 1.90 -12.12
C CYS A 330 -0.42 0.54 -12.81
N VAL A 331 -1.44 -0.32 -12.72
CA VAL A 331 -1.52 -1.61 -13.43
C VAL A 331 -1.44 -1.42 -14.95
N LYS A 332 -2.22 -0.49 -15.49
CA LYS A 332 -2.24 -0.15 -16.91
C LYS A 332 -0.87 0.38 -17.40
N ASN A 333 -0.26 1.24 -16.61
CA ASN A 333 1.06 1.80 -16.90
C ASN A 333 2.12 0.70 -16.94
N LEU A 334 2.17 -0.17 -15.92
CA LEU A 334 3.12 -1.28 -15.89
C LEU A 334 2.92 -2.21 -17.10
N ALA A 335 1.67 -2.61 -17.40
CA ALA A 335 1.37 -3.44 -18.56
C ALA A 335 1.91 -2.82 -19.87
N LYS A 336 1.65 -1.52 -20.07
CA LYS A 336 2.09 -0.76 -21.26
C LYS A 336 3.61 -0.63 -21.30
N TRP A 337 4.24 -0.20 -20.22
CA TRP A 337 5.67 0.11 -20.20
C TRP A 337 6.55 -1.15 -20.28
N ALA A 338 6.17 -2.20 -19.56
CA ALA A 338 6.91 -3.47 -19.56
C ALA A 338 6.60 -4.36 -20.76
N GLY A 339 5.56 -4.05 -21.56
CA GLY A 339 5.09 -4.88 -22.67
C GLY A 339 4.56 -6.24 -22.22
N ILE A 340 3.93 -6.30 -21.04
CA ILE A 340 3.39 -7.53 -20.45
C ILE A 340 1.86 -7.61 -20.60
N SER A 341 1.32 -8.80 -20.44
CA SER A 341 -0.14 -9.00 -20.45
C SER A 341 -0.82 -8.30 -19.28
N LEU A 342 -2.10 -7.95 -19.45
CA LEU A 342 -2.91 -7.41 -18.35
C LEU A 342 -2.93 -8.36 -17.14
N ALA A 343 -3.02 -9.68 -17.37
CA ALA A 343 -3.04 -10.66 -16.29
C ALA A 343 -1.73 -10.66 -15.46
N GLN A 344 -0.58 -10.49 -16.13
CA GLN A 344 0.71 -10.35 -15.44
C GLN A 344 0.77 -9.07 -14.61
N ALA A 345 0.26 -7.96 -15.13
CA ALA A 345 0.21 -6.71 -14.38
C ALA A 345 -0.79 -6.78 -13.21
N VAL A 346 -1.96 -7.39 -13.41
CA VAL A 346 -2.97 -7.61 -12.34
C VAL A 346 -2.40 -8.47 -11.20
N LYS A 347 -1.55 -9.47 -11.49
CA LYS A 347 -0.90 -10.28 -10.44
C LYS A 347 -0.18 -9.42 -9.40
N THR A 348 0.40 -8.28 -9.77
CA THR A 348 1.15 -7.41 -8.85
C THR A 348 0.28 -6.66 -7.82
N VAL A 349 -1.04 -6.73 -7.94
CA VAL A 349 -2.00 -6.06 -7.05
C VAL A 349 -3.04 -7.01 -6.45
N THR A 350 -2.90 -8.32 -6.66
CA THR A 350 -3.93 -9.31 -6.25
C THR A 350 -3.39 -10.55 -5.55
N ASN A 351 -2.11 -10.90 -5.74
CA ASN A 351 -1.52 -12.16 -5.28
C ASN A 351 -0.36 -11.91 -4.31
#